data_0a294efeba1cbac577a837d623a53c9b
#
_entry.id   0a294efeba1cbac577a837d623a53c9b
#
_cell.length_a   1.000
_cell.length_b   1.000
_cell.length_c   1.000
_cell.angle_alpha   90.00
_cell.angle_beta   90.00
_cell.angle_gamma   90.00
#
_symmetry.space_group_name_H-M   'P 1'
#
loop_
_entity.id
_entity.type
_entity.pdbx_description
1 polymer ?
#
loop_
_entity_poly.entity_id
_entity_poly.type
_entity_poly.pdbx_seq_one_letter_code
_entity_poly.pdbx_strand_id
1 'polypeptide(L)'
;MVPLPPPSSILNPVIDLATLCFISAFLLLSLFSLVFIFYFRLKTRNSNHLRDFSSLWAIRTLLVSFIALWAFTETLRLPFLFIRRSPFVFSFFPSLTLTQQATICKIHVVLSLGLFEPGFLATLLFLVNISVRKRNPTDTFATAFSIVSACCIPILLFQVLFVFFPTSSKNAMIPETLSRSFVVVPDGAGGNIALCAYPLFSSISFGAFGIVYALSFLLSCWRVIALVINKGLRIRIYALAAAVLLTLPIQIIFLGFSVLWSPENLLFQGLSLLVFLCVLSCAVVGVGILVLRPIFDALSVASVEASRWRLPLDADVAEKPGVMG
;
A
#
# COMPACT_ATOMS: atom_id res chain seq x y z
N MET A 1 -47.99 -6.24 0.46
CA MET A 1 -46.80 -6.08 1.30
C MET A 1 -45.64 -6.64 0.50
N VAL A 2 -44.75 -5.77 -0.01
CA VAL A 2 -43.50 -6.22 -0.67
C VAL A 2 -42.60 -6.73 0.44
N PRO A 3 -42.13 -7.99 0.40
CA PRO A 3 -41.22 -8.49 1.42
C PRO A 3 -39.97 -7.64 1.42
N LEU A 4 -39.56 -7.13 2.59
CA LEU A 4 -38.27 -6.45 2.75
C LEU A 4 -37.17 -7.43 2.29
N PRO A 5 -36.25 -6.99 1.43
CA PRO A 5 -35.11 -7.81 1.03
C PRO A 5 -34.31 -8.24 2.29
N PRO A 6 -33.76 -9.44 2.33
CA PRO A 6 -32.98 -9.90 3.48
C PRO A 6 -31.83 -8.91 3.76
N PRO A 7 -31.48 -8.65 5.04
CA PRO A 7 -30.49 -7.64 5.43
C PRO A 7 -29.11 -7.81 4.77
N SER A 8 -28.78 -9.02 4.35
CA SER A 8 -27.56 -9.33 3.58
C SER A 8 -27.52 -8.65 2.21
N SER A 9 -28.67 -8.44 1.55
CA SER A 9 -28.72 -7.84 0.21
C SER A 9 -28.44 -6.33 0.19
N ILE A 10 -28.60 -5.64 1.33
CA ILE A 10 -28.36 -4.18 1.45
C ILE A 10 -26.93 -3.92 1.94
N LEU A 11 -26.40 -4.78 2.80
CA LEU A 11 -25.11 -4.55 3.44
C LEU A 11 -23.91 -4.78 2.48
N ASN A 12 -24.03 -5.69 1.52
CA ASN A 12 -23.01 -5.96 0.52
C ASN A 12 -22.65 -4.71 -0.33
N PRO A 13 -23.60 -3.99 -0.93
CA PRO A 13 -23.29 -2.79 -1.70
C PRO A 13 -22.75 -1.64 -0.85
N VAL A 14 -23.10 -1.55 0.43
CA VAL A 14 -22.58 -0.53 1.35
C VAL A 14 -21.10 -0.79 1.66
N ILE A 15 -20.70 -2.03 1.90
CA ILE A 15 -19.29 -2.41 2.13
C ILE A 15 -18.46 -2.13 0.88
N ASP A 16 -18.95 -2.49 -0.30
CA ASP A 16 -18.26 -2.24 -1.57
C ASP A 16 -18.11 -0.74 -1.84
N LEU A 17 -19.15 0.05 -1.60
CA LEU A 17 -19.11 1.51 -1.76
C LEU A 17 -18.14 2.15 -0.76
N ALA A 18 -18.15 1.73 0.50
CA ALA A 18 -17.20 2.20 1.51
C ALA A 18 -15.77 1.88 1.10
N THR A 19 -15.51 0.64 0.65
CA THR A 19 -14.19 0.23 0.15
C THR A 19 -13.76 1.10 -1.04
N LEU A 20 -14.64 1.35 -2.00
CA LEU A 20 -14.36 2.23 -3.14
C LEU A 20 -14.02 3.66 -2.71
N CYS A 21 -14.76 4.22 -1.73
CA CYS A 21 -14.47 5.54 -1.18
C CYS A 21 -13.08 5.60 -0.53
N PHE A 22 -12.71 4.59 0.25
CA PHE A 22 -11.37 4.51 0.84
C PHE A 22 -10.27 4.36 -0.21
N ILE A 23 -10.47 3.51 -1.22
CA ILE A 23 -9.52 3.35 -2.33
C ILE A 23 -9.34 4.68 -3.08
N SER A 24 -10.42 5.35 -3.45
CA SER A 24 -10.35 6.62 -4.19
C SER A 24 -9.65 7.72 -3.38
N ALA A 25 -9.98 7.86 -2.10
CA ALA A 25 -9.32 8.81 -1.20
C ALA A 25 -7.81 8.49 -1.07
N PHE A 26 -7.46 7.21 -0.96
CA PHE A 26 -6.07 6.80 -0.85
C PHE A 26 -5.28 6.98 -2.16
N LEU A 27 -5.88 6.72 -3.32
CA LEU A 27 -5.27 7.00 -4.63
C LEU A 27 -5.01 8.49 -4.82
N LEU A 28 -5.93 9.36 -4.39
CA LEU A 28 -5.72 10.82 -4.39
C LEU A 28 -4.57 11.21 -3.46
N LEU A 29 -4.48 10.65 -2.26
CA LEU A 29 -3.37 10.87 -1.33
C LEU A 29 -2.03 10.41 -1.94
N SER A 30 -2.03 9.25 -2.60
CA SER A 30 -0.83 8.71 -3.27
C SER A 30 -0.39 9.60 -4.43
N LEU A 31 -1.33 10.07 -5.26
CA LEU A 31 -1.05 11.01 -6.35
C LEU A 31 -0.48 12.33 -5.80
N PHE A 32 -1.12 12.89 -4.75
CA PHE A 32 -0.60 14.07 -4.07
C PHE A 32 0.83 13.85 -3.56
N SER A 33 1.09 12.70 -2.93
CA SER A 33 2.42 12.37 -2.42
C SER A 33 3.46 12.26 -3.53
N LEU A 34 3.12 11.68 -4.69
CA LEU A 34 4.00 11.63 -5.86
C LEU A 34 4.30 13.01 -6.42
N VAL A 35 3.27 13.84 -6.62
CA VAL A 35 3.43 15.24 -7.08
C VAL A 35 4.33 16.01 -6.12
N PHE A 36 4.13 15.82 -4.80
CA PHE A 36 4.91 16.48 -3.77
C PHE A 36 6.39 16.06 -3.77
N ILE A 37 6.67 14.77 -3.97
CA ILE A 37 8.04 14.24 -4.14
C ILE A 37 8.72 14.88 -5.37
N PHE A 38 8.02 14.93 -6.52
CA PHE A 38 8.57 15.52 -7.74
C PHE A 38 8.77 17.04 -7.62
N TYR A 39 7.81 17.75 -7.03
CA TYR A 39 7.94 19.17 -6.74
C TYR A 39 9.17 19.47 -5.88
N PHE A 40 9.32 18.71 -4.78
CA PHE A 40 10.48 18.83 -3.91
C PHE A 40 11.79 18.57 -4.65
N ARG A 41 11.84 17.53 -5.48
CA ARG A 41 13.00 17.22 -6.30
C ARG A 41 13.38 18.35 -7.26
N LEU A 42 12.41 18.96 -7.93
CA LEU A 42 12.65 20.08 -8.85
C LEU A 42 13.17 21.30 -8.09
N LYS A 43 12.55 21.62 -6.96
CA LYS A 43 12.97 22.76 -6.12
C LYS A 43 14.38 22.59 -5.54
N THR A 44 14.77 21.37 -5.18
CA THR A 44 16.07 21.09 -4.57
C THR A 44 17.20 20.91 -5.60
N ARG A 45 16.87 20.79 -6.89
CA ARG A 45 17.87 20.59 -7.96
C ARG A 45 18.89 21.74 -8.05
N ASN A 46 18.47 22.96 -7.72
CA ASN A 46 19.30 24.17 -7.79
C ASN A 46 20.01 24.52 -6.47
N SER A 47 19.78 23.77 -5.38
CA SER A 47 20.34 24.04 -4.06
C SER A 47 21.26 22.90 -3.63
N ASN A 48 22.55 23.19 -3.50
CA ASN A 48 23.56 22.19 -3.11
C ASN A 48 23.34 21.65 -1.70
N HIS A 49 22.79 22.44 -0.78
CA HIS A 49 22.57 22.07 0.60
C HIS A 49 21.42 21.04 0.79
N LEU A 50 20.41 21.06 -0.09
CA LEU A 50 19.25 20.17 -0.04
C LEU A 50 19.44 18.88 -0.88
N ARG A 51 20.57 18.75 -1.55
CA ARG A 51 20.87 17.62 -2.44
C ARG A 51 20.92 16.27 -1.70
N ASP A 52 21.42 16.27 -0.47
CA ASP A 52 21.48 15.05 0.36
C ASP A 52 20.09 14.53 0.75
N PHE A 53 19.13 15.44 1.02
CA PHE A 53 17.72 15.09 1.30
C PHE A 53 17.00 14.56 0.03
N SER A 54 17.41 15.03 -1.14
CA SER A 54 16.87 14.58 -2.42
C SER A 54 17.37 13.20 -2.84
N SER A 55 18.38 12.63 -2.19
CA SER A 55 18.97 11.35 -2.60
C SER A 55 18.02 10.16 -2.52
N LEU A 56 17.04 10.20 -1.60
CA LEU A 56 16.08 9.12 -1.35
C LEU A 56 14.76 9.27 -2.14
N TRP A 57 14.64 10.27 -3.02
CA TRP A 57 13.39 10.53 -3.76
C TRP A 57 12.89 9.31 -4.54
N ALA A 58 13.80 8.58 -5.21
CA ALA A 58 13.43 7.45 -6.05
C ALA A 58 12.87 6.28 -5.23
N ILE A 59 13.40 6.05 -4.02
CA ILE A 59 12.92 4.99 -3.14
C ILE A 59 11.57 5.37 -2.53
N ARG A 60 11.37 6.65 -2.19
CA ARG A 60 10.07 7.16 -1.74
C ARG A 60 9.02 7.06 -2.83
N THR A 61 9.40 7.37 -4.08
CA THR A 61 8.52 7.17 -5.24
C THR A 61 8.17 5.70 -5.41
N LEU A 62 9.14 4.80 -5.28
CA LEU A 62 8.91 3.35 -5.36
C LEU A 62 7.93 2.87 -4.28
N LEU A 63 8.08 3.33 -3.04
CA LEU A 63 7.17 3.02 -1.94
C LEU A 63 5.73 3.43 -2.25
N VAL A 64 5.53 4.69 -2.67
CA VAL A 64 4.20 5.22 -2.99
C VAL A 64 3.61 4.53 -4.22
N SER A 65 4.45 4.18 -5.21
CA SER A 65 3.99 3.46 -6.40
C SER A 65 3.49 2.05 -6.09
N PHE A 66 4.20 1.28 -5.25
CA PHE A 66 3.74 -0.06 -4.86
C PHE A 66 2.37 -0.02 -4.19
N ILE A 67 2.19 0.90 -3.24
CA ILE A 67 0.92 0.94 -2.51
C ILE A 67 -0.22 1.57 -3.34
N ALA A 68 0.08 2.49 -4.27
CA ALA A 68 -0.90 3.01 -5.21
C ALA A 68 -1.36 1.92 -6.19
N LEU A 69 -0.44 1.10 -6.71
CA LEU A 69 -0.77 -0.03 -7.57
C LEU A 69 -1.53 -1.12 -6.81
N TRP A 70 -1.19 -1.37 -5.53
CA TRP A 70 -1.98 -2.25 -4.68
C TRP A 70 -3.42 -1.74 -4.55
N ALA A 71 -3.62 -0.48 -4.18
CA ALA A 71 -4.94 0.12 -4.07
C ALA A 71 -5.74 0.06 -5.39
N PHE A 72 -5.06 0.25 -6.52
CA PHE A 72 -5.67 0.07 -7.83
C PHE A 72 -6.12 -1.38 -8.06
N THR A 73 -5.32 -2.39 -7.68
CA THR A 73 -5.74 -3.79 -7.83
C THR A 73 -6.89 -4.17 -6.92
N GLU A 74 -7.06 -3.52 -5.77
CA GLU A 74 -8.23 -3.72 -4.90
C GLU A 74 -9.55 -3.31 -5.59
N THR A 75 -9.53 -2.35 -6.53
CA THR A 75 -10.71 -2.03 -7.33
C THR A 75 -11.15 -3.21 -8.19
N LEU A 76 -10.20 -3.99 -8.71
CA LEU A 76 -10.48 -5.13 -9.60
C LEU A 76 -11.23 -6.27 -8.89
N ARG A 77 -11.14 -6.34 -7.56
CA ARG A 77 -11.84 -7.33 -6.74
C ARG A 77 -13.32 -7.01 -6.54
N LEU A 78 -13.72 -5.74 -6.68
CA LEU A 78 -15.05 -5.30 -6.33
C LEU A 78 -16.11 -5.81 -7.32
N PRO A 79 -17.16 -6.52 -6.85
CA PRO A 79 -18.17 -7.13 -7.72
C PRO A 79 -18.93 -6.13 -8.59
N PHE A 80 -19.09 -4.89 -8.11
CA PHE A 80 -19.86 -3.86 -8.83
C PHE A 80 -19.27 -3.52 -10.22
N LEU A 81 -17.97 -3.76 -10.45
CA LEU A 81 -17.34 -3.59 -11.76
C LEU A 81 -17.91 -4.55 -12.83
N PHE A 82 -18.46 -5.68 -12.40
CA PHE A 82 -18.96 -6.77 -13.24
C PHE A 82 -20.48 -6.82 -13.28
N ILE A 83 -21.19 -6.24 -12.29
CA ILE A 83 -22.64 -6.28 -12.18
C ILE A 83 -23.25 -5.27 -13.16
N ARG A 84 -24.00 -5.79 -14.13
CA ARG A 84 -24.63 -5.03 -15.24
C ARG A 84 -25.76 -4.09 -14.82
N ARG A 85 -26.26 -4.15 -13.58
CA ARG A 85 -27.55 -3.54 -13.14
C ARG A 85 -27.48 -2.58 -11.98
N SER A 86 -26.36 -2.01 -11.65
CA SER A 86 -26.35 -0.95 -10.64
C SER A 86 -26.78 0.38 -11.29
N PRO A 87 -27.93 1.00 -10.89
CA PRO A 87 -28.38 2.28 -11.44
C PRO A 87 -27.45 3.45 -11.08
N PHE A 88 -26.56 3.26 -10.11
CA PHE A 88 -25.67 4.29 -9.57
C PHE A 88 -24.22 4.21 -10.02
N VAL A 89 -23.80 3.12 -10.68
CA VAL A 89 -22.40 2.94 -11.06
C VAL A 89 -22.34 2.52 -12.52
N PHE A 90 -21.65 3.33 -13.33
CA PHE A 90 -21.28 2.93 -14.69
C PHE A 90 -20.49 1.61 -14.60
N SER A 91 -21.04 0.53 -15.17
CA SER A 91 -20.29 -0.72 -15.32
C SER A 91 -19.11 -0.44 -16.25
N PHE A 92 -17.92 -0.35 -15.66
CA PHE A 92 -16.68 -0.01 -16.39
C PHE A 92 -16.35 -1.07 -17.48
N PHE A 93 -16.81 -2.31 -17.27
CA PHE A 93 -16.58 -3.43 -18.18
C PHE A 93 -17.87 -4.25 -18.40
N PRO A 94 -18.83 -3.77 -19.21
CA PRO A 94 -20.15 -4.39 -19.30
C PRO A 94 -20.22 -5.74 -20.02
N SER A 95 -19.12 -6.27 -20.56
CA SER A 95 -19.13 -7.45 -21.44
C SER A 95 -18.10 -8.54 -21.06
N LEU A 96 -17.60 -8.54 -19.80
CA LEU A 96 -16.61 -9.56 -19.40
C LEU A 96 -17.25 -10.94 -19.27
N THR A 97 -16.67 -11.91 -19.95
CA THR A 97 -17.05 -13.32 -19.79
C THR A 97 -16.66 -13.83 -18.40
N LEU A 98 -17.35 -14.88 -17.92
CA LEU A 98 -17.06 -15.50 -16.63
C LEU A 98 -15.58 -15.92 -16.48
N THR A 99 -14.99 -16.42 -17.57
CA THR A 99 -13.58 -16.81 -17.61
C THR A 99 -12.63 -15.61 -17.44
N GLN A 100 -12.97 -14.47 -18.01
CA GLN A 100 -12.21 -13.22 -17.82
C GLN A 100 -12.31 -12.70 -16.39
N GLN A 101 -13.50 -12.71 -15.79
CA GLN A 101 -13.71 -12.35 -14.39
C GLN A 101 -12.88 -13.25 -13.45
N ALA A 102 -12.91 -14.57 -13.68
CA ALA A 102 -12.09 -15.53 -12.93
C ALA A 102 -10.58 -15.25 -13.08
N THR A 103 -10.14 -14.88 -14.29
CA THR A 103 -8.74 -14.53 -14.56
C THR A 103 -8.34 -13.25 -13.84
N ILE A 104 -9.20 -12.24 -13.81
CA ILE A 104 -8.97 -10.99 -13.06
C ILE A 104 -8.82 -11.28 -11.57
N CYS A 105 -9.66 -12.14 -10.97
CA CYS A 105 -9.50 -12.57 -9.58
C CYS A 105 -8.15 -13.24 -9.31
N LYS A 106 -7.70 -14.13 -10.21
CA LYS A 106 -6.38 -14.77 -10.12
C LYS A 106 -5.25 -13.74 -10.17
N ILE A 107 -5.31 -12.82 -11.12
CA ILE A 107 -4.32 -11.74 -11.28
C ILE A 107 -4.30 -10.85 -10.03
N HIS A 108 -5.47 -10.46 -9.51
CA HIS A 108 -5.56 -9.66 -8.30
C HIS A 108 -4.84 -10.34 -7.11
N VAL A 109 -5.13 -11.61 -6.82
CA VAL A 109 -4.50 -12.34 -5.70
C VAL A 109 -2.98 -12.40 -5.87
N VAL A 110 -2.50 -12.73 -7.08
CA VAL A 110 -1.05 -12.85 -7.37
C VAL A 110 -0.35 -11.51 -7.24
N LEU A 111 -0.93 -10.43 -7.76
CA LEU A 111 -0.31 -9.11 -7.71
C LEU A 111 -0.38 -8.49 -6.30
N SER A 112 -1.52 -8.60 -5.62
CA SER A 112 -1.68 -8.06 -4.26
C SER A 112 -0.73 -8.76 -3.28
N LEU A 113 -0.89 -10.08 -3.09
CA LEU A 113 -0.15 -10.86 -2.09
C LEU A 113 1.27 -11.26 -2.54
N GLY A 114 1.55 -11.30 -3.86
CA GLY A 114 2.85 -11.73 -4.40
C GLY A 114 3.82 -10.60 -4.71
N LEU A 115 3.31 -9.42 -5.05
CA LEU A 115 4.15 -8.32 -5.54
C LEU A 115 3.97 -7.03 -4.75
N PHE A 116 2.76 -6.46 -4.70
CA PHE A 116 2.58 -5.09 -4.23
C PHE A 116 2.70 -4.96 -2.72
N GLU A 117 2.07 -5.84 -1.94
CA GLU A 117 2.20 -5.83 -0.49
C GLU A 117 3.63 -6.19 -0.03
N PRO A 118 4.26 -7.29 -0.50
CA PRO A 118 5.65 -7.57 -0.17
C PRO A 118 6.61 -6.47 -0.64
N GLY A 119 6.38 -5.89 -1.83
CA GLY A 119 7.19 -4.81 -2.37
C GLY A 119 7.11 -3.53 -1.54
N PHE A 120 5.91 -3.15 -1.11
CA PHE A 120 5.70 -2.05 -0.19
C PHE A 120 6.44 -2.29 1.14
N LEU A 121 6.23 -3.44 1.77
CA LEU A 121 6.84 -3.79 3.05
C LEU A 121 8.37 -3.83 2.95
N ALA A 122 8.93 -4.47 1.92
CA ALA A 122 10.38 -4.52 1.70
C ALA A 122 10.99 -3.12 1.48
N THR A 123 10.30 -2.26 0.72
CA THR A 123 10.73 -0.88 0.50
C THR A 123 10.68 -0.05 1.78
N LEU A 124 9.63 -0.26 2.61
CA LEU A 124 9.47 0.38 3.91
C LEU A 124 10.61 -0.03 4.87
N LEU A 125 10.92 -1.31 4.96
CA LEU A 125 12.05 -1.83 5.75
C LEU A 125 13.38 -1.23 5.29
N PHE A 126 13.59 -1.14 3.97
CA PHE A 126 14.79 -0.54 3.40
C PHE A 126 14.92 0.95 3.77
N LEU A 127 13.82 1.72 3.68
CA LEU A 127 13.81 3.14 4.05
C LEU A 127 14.12 3.34 5.54
N VAL A 128 13.62 2.49 6.44
CA VAL A 128 13.94 2.54 7.87
C VAL A 128 15.43 2.29 8.09
N ASN A 129 16.02 1.29 7.45
CA ASN A 129 17.45 0.96 7.60
C ASN A 129 18.36 2.06 7.05
N ILE A 130 18.00 2.71 5.94
CA ILE A 130 18.85 3.72 5.31
C ILE A 130 18.77 5.07 6.00
N SER A 131 17.68 5.35 6.75
CA SER A 131 17.51 6.59 7.51
C SER A 131 18.67 6.88 8.46
N VAL A 132 19.44 5.86 8.84
CA VAL A 132 20.57 5.95 9.78
C VAL A 132 21.93 5.82 9.07
N ARG A 133 21.97 5.30 7.85
CA ARG A 133 23.23 4.97 7.15
C ARG A 133 23.48 5.95 6.00
N LYS A 134 24.51 6.80 6.13
CA LYS A 134 24.95 7.68 5.04
C LYS A 134 25.54 6.84 3.89
N ARG A 135 24.90 6.83 2.71
CA ARG A 135 25.35 6.07 1.53
C ARG A 135 25.22 6.92 0.26
N ASN A 136 26.01 6.61 -0.77
CA ASN A 136 25.96 7.32 -2.06
C ASN A 136 24.59 7.12 -2.74
N PRO A 137 23.98 8.18 -3.32
CA PRO A 137 22.60 8.15 -3.80
C PRO A 137 22.37 7.21 -4.99
N THR A 138 23.32 7.06 -5.91
CA THR A 138 23.20 6.19 -7.09
C THR A 138 23.20 4.70 -6.72
N ASP A 139 24.11 4.29 -5.83
CA ASP A 139 24.21 2.90 -5.39
C ASP A 139 23.01 2.49 -4.51
N THR A 140 22.40 3.48 -3.86
CA THR A 140 21.27 3.27 -2.95
C THR A 140 20.00 2.80 -3.66
N PHE A 141 19.67 3.39 -4.83
CA PHE A 141 18.48 2.97 -5.59
C PHE A 141 18.66 1.56 -6.19
N ALA A 142 19.80 1.28 -6.81
CA ALA A 142 20.09 -0.04 -7.37
C ALA A 142 20.05 -1.13 -6.28
N THR A 143 20.63 -0.83 -5.12
CA THR A 143 20.60 -1.73 -3.96
C THR A 143 19.16 -1.94 -3.44
N ALA A 144 18.37 -0.85 -3.32
CA ALA A 144 16.97 -0.94 -2.90
C ALA A 144 16.16 -1.81 -3.86
N PHE A 145 16.26 -1.53 -5.16
CA PHE A 145 15.55 -2.27 -6.19
C PHE A 145 15.95 -3.75 -6.21
N SER A 146 17.25 -4.05 -6.08
CA SER A 146 17.74 -5.43 -6.00
C SER A 146 17.20 -6.19 -4.78
N ILE A 147 17.20 -5.56 -3.60
CA ILE A 147 16.68 -6.19 -2.37
C ILE A 147 15.16 -6.41 -2.48
N VAL A 148 14.41 -5.40 -2.93
CA VAL A 148 12.96 -5.52 -3.11
C VAL A 148 12.63 -6.62 -4.11
N SER A 149 13.33 -6.65 -5.26
CA SER A 149 13.14 -7.69 -6.27
C SER A 149 13.49 -9.07 -5.75
N ALA A 150 14.61 -9.22 -5.03
CA ALA A 150 15.00 -10.48 -4.42
C ALA A 150 13.99 -11.02 -3.40
N CYS A 151 13.29 -10.12 -2.69
CA CYS A 151 12.21 -10.49 -1.77
C CYS A 151 10.91 -10.84 -2.50
N CYS A 152 10.54 -10.05 -3.52
CA CYS A 152 9.24 -10.18 -4.19
C CYS A 152 9.20 -11.32 -5.21
N ILE A 153 10.28 -11.54 -6.00
CA ILE A 153 10.29 -12.53 -7.07
C ILE A 153 9.98 -13.94 -6.58
N PRO A 154 10.58 -14.48 -5.51
CA PRO A 154 10.26 -15.81 -5.02
C PRO A 154 8.80 -15.95 -4.62
N ILE A 155 8.25 -14.95 -3.91
CA ILE A 155 6.86 -14.96 -3.46
C ILE A 155 5.91 -14.89 -4.66
N LEU A 156 6.20 -14.01 -5.62
CA LEU A 156 5.42 -13.85 -6.83
C LEU A 156 5.39 -15.15 -7.65
N LEU A 157 6.54 -15.80 -7.85
CA LEU A 157 6.63 -17.08 -8.56
C LEU A 157 5.81 -18.16 -7.86
N PHE A 158 5.92 -18.24 -6.52
CA PHE A 158 5.15 -19.18 -5.73
C PHE A 158 3.64 -18.93 -5.88
N GLN A 159 3.20 -17.67 -5.80
CA GLN A 159 1.79 -17.28 -6.00
C GLN A 159 1.30 -17.65 -7.41
N VAL A 160 2.09 -17.37 -8.45
CA VAL A 160 1.75 -17.74 -9.85
C VAL A 160 1.56 -19.24 -9.98
N LEU A 161 2.50 -20.04 -9.44
CA LEU A 161 2.42 -21.50 -9.51
C LEU A 161 1.15 -22.03 -8.85
N PHE A 162 0.81 -21.60 -7.63
CA PHE A 162 -0.37 -22.12 -6.92
C PHE A 162 -1.69 -21.59 -7.44
N VAL A 163 -1.76 -20.37 -7.95
CA VAL A 163 -3.01 -19.76 -8.43
C VAL A 163 -3.33 -20.18 -9.88
N PHE A 164 -2.33 -20.25 -10.75
CA PHE A 164 -2.56 -20.58 -12.17
C PHE A 164 -2.41 -22.06 -12.47
N PHE A 165 -1.58 -22.79 -11.73
CA PHE A 165 -1.35 -24.22 -11.90
C PHE A 165 -1.76 -24.99 -10.63
N PRO A 166 -3.07 -24.97 -10.26
CA PRO A 166 -3.52 -25.73 -9.12
C PRO A 166 -3.22 -27.20 -9.36
N THR A 167 -2.51 -27.85 -8.44
CA THR A 167 -2.17 -29.26 -8.51
C THR A 167 -3.45 -30.06 -8.40
N SER A 168 -4.03 -30.40 -9.56
CA SER A 168 -5.23 -31.24 -9.69
C SER A 168 -4.85 -32.71 -9.47
N SER A 169 -4.23 -33.00 -8.31
CA SER A 169 -4.03 -34.38 -7.89
C SER A 169 -5.35 -34.89 -7.34
N LYS A 170 -5.99 -35.83 -8.05
CA LYS A 170 -7.20 -36.51 -7.62
C LYS A 170 -7.08 -37.21 -6.27
N ASN A 171 -5.88 -37.27 -5.71
CA ASN A 171 -5.53 -37.87 -4.42
C ASN A 171 -5.15 -36.85 -3.34
N ALA A 172 -5.31 -35.54 -3.58
CA ALA A 172 -4.98 -34.54 -2.57
C ALA A 172 -6.05 -34.50 -1.48
N MET A 173 -5.65 -34.69 -0.23
CA MET A 173 -6.50 -34.57 0.98
C MET A 173 -7.07 -33.15 1.18
N ILE A 174 -6.73 -32.21 0.32
CA ILE A 174 -7.13 -30.80 0.47
C ILE A 174 -8.44 -30.58 -0.28
N PRO A 175 -9.51 -30.11 0.39
CA PRO A 175 -10.75 -29.74 -0.24
C PRO A 175 -10.53 -28.74 -1.37
N GLU A 176 -11.13 -28.95 -2.51
CA GLU A 176 -11.05 -28.05 -3.68
C GLU A 176 -11.46 -26.61 -3.32
N THR A 177 -12.32 -26.45 -2.32
CA THR A 177 -12.76 -25.16 -1.77
C THR A 177 -11.61 -24.32 -1.23
N LEU A 178 -10.55 -24.90 -0.69
CA LEU A 178 -9.41 -24.19 -0.12
C LEU A 178 -8.37 -23.76 -1.16
N SER A 179 -8.41 -24.32 -2.36
CA SER A 179 -7.49 -23.99 -3.45
C SER A 179 -8.07 -22.99 -4.45
N ARG A 180 -9.36 -22.62 -4.33
CA ARG A 180 -10.04 -21.76 -5.27
C ARG A 180 -9.68 -20.29 -5.06
N SER A 181 -9.39 -19.59 -6.16
CA SER A 181 -9.18 -18.14 -6.19
C SER A 181 -10.44 -17.35 -6.57
N PHE A 182 -11.52 -18.03 -6.93
CA PHE A 182 -12.83 -17.44 -7.22
C PHE A 182 -13.95 -18.46 -6.97
N VAL A 183 -15.15 -17.93 -6.74
CA VAL A 183 -16.39 -18.72 -6.62
C VAL A 183 -17.41 -18.15 -7.59
N VAL A 184 -18.12 -19.02 -8.30
CA VAL A 184 -19.19 -18.63 -9.24
C VAL A 184 -20.49 -18.58 -8.49
N VAL A 185 -21.16 -17.44 -8.54
CA VAL A 185 -22.43 -17.15 -7.86
C VAL A 185 -23.46 -16.73 -8.89
N PRO A 186 -24.73 -17.19 -8.78
CA PRO A 186 -25.79 -16.69 -9.66
C PRO A 186 -26.05 -15.18 -9.38
N ASP A 187 -26.04 -14.39 -10.43
CA ASP A 187 -26.53 -13.01 -10.40
C ASP A 187 -28.05 -13.07 -10.38
N GLY A 188 -28.72 -12.34 -9.48
CA GLY A 188 -30.19 -12.31 -9.36
C GLY A 188 -30.95 -11.93 -10.67
N ALA A 189 -30.23 -11.68 -11.76
CA ALA A 189 -30.73 -11.42 -13.11
C ALA A 189 -30.68 -12.63 -14.07
N GLY A 190 -30.32 -13.84 -13.55
CA GLY A 190 -30.21 -15.08 -14.35
C GLY A 190 -28.85 -15.28 -15.01
N GLY A 191 -27.84 -14.46 -14.71
CA GLY A 191 -26.44 -14.64 -15.07
C GLY A 191 -25.61 -15.29 -13.96
N ASN A 192 -24.33 -15.53 -14.24
CA ASN A 192 -23.33 -15.96 -13.26
C ASN A 192 -22.23 -14.90 -13.17
N ILE A 193 -21.78 -14.59 -11.94
CA ILE A 193 -20.64 -13.71 -11.64
C ILE A 193 -19.57 -14.48 -10.90
N ALA A 194 -18.30 -14.11 -11.09
CA ALA A 194 -17.19 -14.66 -10.33
C ALA A 194 -16.83 -13.70 -9.19
N LEU A 195 -16.94 -14.18 -7.95
CA LEU A 195 -16.47 -13.48 -6.76
C LEU A 195 -15.05 -13.94 -6.41
N CYS A 196 -14.17 -13.00 -6.13
CA CYS A 196 -12.78 -13.32 -5.77
C CYS A 196 -12.68 -13.90 -4.36
N ALA A 197 -11.85 -14.93 -4.21
CA ALA A 197 -11.53 -15.58 -2.94
C ALA A 197 -10.01 -15.69 -2.78
N TYR A 198 -9.57 -15.82 -1.54
CA TYR A 198 -8.14 -16.00 -1.26
C TYR A 198 -7.84 -17.50 -1.08
N PRO A 199 -6.96 -18.11 -1.92
CA PRO A 199 -6.56 -19.50 -1.75
C PRO A 199 -5.74 -19.68 -0.48
N LEU A 200 -5.90 -20.85 0.18
CA LEU A 200 -5.17 -21.19 1.42
C LEU A 200 -3.64 -21.09 1.23
N PHE A 201 -3.12 -21.65 0.14
CA PHE A 201 -1.68 -21.62 -0.14
C PHE A 201 -1.13 -20.20 -0.32
N SER A 202 -1.90 -19.33 -0.95
CA SER A 202 -1.55 -17.90 -1.09
C SER A 202 -1.48 -17.22 0.27
N SER A 203 -2.45 -17.50 1.14
CA SER A 203 -2.49 -16.94 2.50
C SER A 203 -1.36 -17.47 3.37
N ILE A 204 -1.04 -18.77 3.30
CA ILE A 204 0.09 -19.36 4.03
C ILE A 204 1.43 -18.79 3.54
N SER A 205 1.63 -18.69 2.23
CA SER A 205 2.86 -18.12 1.64
C SER A 205 3.08 -16.67 2.09
N PHE A 206 2.03 -15.85 2.02
CA PHE A 206 2.09 -14.48 2.50
C PHE A 206 2.29 -14.42 4.02
N GLY A 207 1.66 -15.29 4.79
CA GLY A 207 1.83 -15.40 6.24
C GLY A 207 3.28 -15.74 6.63
N ALA A 208 3.90 -16.73 5.95
CA ALA A 208 5.29 -17.08 6.17
C ALA A 208 6.24 -15.88 5.89
N PHE A 209 6.03 -15.19 4.77
CA PHE A 209 6.75 -13.96 4.47
C PHE A 209 6.54 -12.90 5.57
N GLY A 210 5.30 -12.69 6.01
CA GLY A 210 4.95 -11.70 7.02
C GLY A 210 5.63 -11.93 8.37
N ILE A 211 5.78 -13.20 8.80
CA ILE A 211 6.51 -13.56 10.03
C ILE A 211 7.98 -13.17 9.90
N VAL A 212 8.66 -13.59 8.82
CA VAL A 212 10.08 -13.26 8.58
C VAL A 212 10.27 -11.75 8.48
N TYR A 213 9.34 -11.07 7.79
CA TYR A 213 9.35 -9.62 7.67
C TYR A 213 9.19 -8.92 9.01
N ALA A 214 8.21 -9.31 9.83
CA ALA A 214 7.95 -8.71 11.15
C ALA A 214 9.17 -8.80 12.07
N LEU A 215 9.84 -9.96 12.10
CA LEU A 215 11.08 -10.15 12.87
C LEU A 215 12.20 -9.24 12.35
N SER A 216 12.41 -9.20 11.04
CA SER A 216 13.43 -8.35 10.40
C SER A 216 13.17 -6.87 10.66
N PHE A 217 11.89 -6.46 10.60
CA PHE A 217 11.46 -5.09 10.84
C PHE A 217 11.65 -4.68 12.30
N LEU A 218 11.29 -5.55 13.24
CA LEU A 218 11.50 -5.34 14.67
C LEU A 218 13.01 -5.15 14.99
N LEU A 219 13.87 -6.02 14.46
CA LEU A 219 15.32 -5.91 14.63
C LEU A 219 15.88 -4.62 14.02
N SER A 220 15.35 -4.20 12.86
CA SER A 220 15.75 -2.95 12.21
C SER A 220 15.34 -1.74 13.01
N CYS A 221 14.10 -1.70 13.49
CA CYS A 221 13.61 -0.61 14.35
C CYS A 221 14.41 -0.53 15.66
N TRP A 222 14.71 -1.67 16.28
CA TRP A 222 15.53 -1.73 17.49
C TRP A 222 16.90 -1.10 17.27
N ARG A 223 17.61 -1.47 16.20
CA ARG A 223 18.92 -0.90 15.84
C ARG A 223 18.82 0.62 15.61
N VAL A 224 17.80 1.06 14.88
CA VAL A 224 17.62 2.48 14.57
C VAL A 224 17.34 3.29 15.85
N ILE A 225 16.46 2.80 16.71
CA ILE A 225 16.12 3.46 17.99
C ILE A 225 17.34 3.58 18.91
N ALA A 226 18.21 2.55 18.94
CA ALA A 226 19.44 2.56 19.74
C ALA A 226 20.45 3.60 19.25
N LEU A 227 20.46 3.93 17.95
CA LEU A 227 21.41 4.88 17.34
C LEU A 227 20.87 6.33 17.31
N VAL A 228 19.54 6.51 17.38
CA VAL A 228 18.92 7.82 17.25
C VAL A 228 18.85 8.56 18.59
N ILE A 229 19.52 9.72 18.67
CA ILE A 229 19.52 10.61 19.85
C ILE A 229 18.28 11.51 19.86
N ASN A 230 17.76 11.90 18.68
CA ASN A 230 16.65 12.83 18.54
C ASN A 230 15.32 12.19 19.00
N LYS A 231 14.71 12.74 20.07
CA LYS A 231 13.44 12.25 20.62
C LYS A 231 12.30 12.26 19.60
N GLY A 232 12.20 13.30 18.76
CA GLY A 232 11.14 13.40 17.74
C GLY A 232 11.23 12.30 16.68
N LEU A 233 12.44 11.98 16.22
CA LEU A 233 12.64 10.88 15.25
C LEU A 233 12.37 9.52 15.90
N ARG A 234 12.76 9.33 17.16
CA ARG A 234 12.49 8.11 17.92
C ARG A 234 10.99 7.83 18.05
N ILE A 235 10.18 8.85 18.39
CA ILE A 235 8.71 8.71 18.49
C ILE A 235 8.11 8.30 17.14
N ARG A 236 8.58 8.89 16.04
CA ARG A 236 8.12 8.54 14.67
C ARG A 236 8.43 7.07 14.34
N ILE A 237 9.59 6.58 14.72
CA ILE A 237 9.97 5.17 14.51
C ILE A 237 9.13 4.23 15.38
N TYR A 238 8.85 4.59 16.64
CA TYR A 238 7.94 3.82 17.48
C TYR A 238 6.52 3.76 16.91
N ALA A 239 5.99 4.88 16.42
CA ALA A 239 4.67 4.92 15.78
C ALA A 239 4.61 4.04 14.52
N LEU A 240 5.66 4.08 13.69
CA LEU A 240 5.77 3.23 12.52
C LEU A 240 5.89 1.74 12.90
N ALA A 241 6.71 1.44 13.91
CA ALA A 241 6.88 0.07 14.41
C ALA A 241 5.57 -0.48 14.97
N ALA A 242 4.85 0.31 15.77
CA ALA A 242 3.55 -0.08 16.29
C ALA A 242 2.54 -0.32 15.16
N ALA A 243 2.46 0.59 14.17
CA ALA A 243 1.57 0.42 13.03
C ALA A 243 1.84 -0.90 12.30
N VAL A 244 3.08 -1.18 11.90
CA VAL A 244 3.44 -2.38 11.14
C VAL A 244 3.26 -3.65 11.97
N LEU A 245 3.80 -3.68 13.20
CA LEU A 245 3.81 -4.88 14.04
C LEU A 245 2.43 -5.24 14.61
N LEU A 246 1.48 -4.32 14.63
CA LEU A 246 0.09 -4.62 14.99
C LEU A 246 -0.74 -4.99 13.77
N THR A 247 -0.66 -4.21 12.68
CA THR A 247 -1.54 -4.42 11.53
C THR A 247 -1.19 -5.67 10.73
N LEU A 248 0.09 -6.00 10.55
CA LEU A 248 0.51 -7.12 9.73
C LEU A 248 0.10 -8.49 10.31
N PRO A 249 0.30 -8.81 11.60
CA PRO A 249 -0.22 -10.06 12.17
C PRO A 249 -1.75 -10.15 12.13
N ILE A 250 -2.44 -9.05 12.43
CA ILE A 250 -3.91 -8.98 12.38
C ILE A 250 -4.39 -9.27 10.95
N GLN A 251 -3.76 -8.67 9.95
CA GLN A 251 -4.04 -8.89 8.53
C GLN A 251 -3.87 -10.38 8.16
N ILE A 252 -2.75 -11.01 8.55
CA ILE A 252 -2.47 -12.42 8.27
C ILE A 252 -3.53 -13.33 8.90
N ILE A 253 -3.93 -13.04 10.14
CA ILE A 253 -4.97 -13.79 10.84
C ILE A 253 -6.30 -13.67 10.11
N PHE A 254 -6.74 -12.46 9.76
CA PHE A 254 -8.00 -12.24 9.05
C PHE A 254 -7.98 -12.84 7.64
N LEU A 255 -6.85 -12.74 6.95
CA LEU A 255 -6.66 -13.39 5.64
C LEU A 255 -6.78 -14.91 5.75
N GLY A 256 -6.19 -15.53 6.77
CA GLY A 256 -6.31 -16.95 7.05
C GLY A 256 -7.76 -17.36 7.37
N PHE A 257 -8.44 -16.58 8.20
CA PHE A 257 -9.86 -16.83 8.51
C PHE A 257 -10.76 -16.65 7.29
N SER A 258 -10.47 -15.71 6.39
CA SER A 258 -11.28 -15.48 5.19
C SER A 258 -11.35 -16.72 4.27
N VAL A 259 -10.33 -17.58 4.31
CA VAL A 259 -10.30 -18.83 3.51
C VAL A 259 -11.38 -19.84 3.94
N LEU A 260 -11.83 -19.78 5.20
CA LEU A 260 -12.82 -20.72 5.75
C LEU A 260 -14.26 -20.41 5.31
N TRP A 261 -14.49 -19.21 4.77
CA TRP A 261 -15.83 -18.73 4.43
C TRP A 261 -15.98 -18.54 2.92
N SER A 262 -17.17 -18.81 2.40
CA SER A 262 -17.46 -18.53 1.00
C SER A 262 -17.63 -17.00 0.77
N PRO A 263 -17.24 -16.46 -0.40
CA PRO A 263 -17.34 -15.02 -0.71
C PRO A 263 -18.75 -14.44 -0.63
N GLU A 264 -19.77 -15.28 -0.68
CA GLU A 264 -21.19 -14.89 -0.53
C GLU A 264 -21.54 -14.49 0.91
N ASN A 265 -20.79 -14.99 1.89
CA ASN A 265 -21.07 -14.75 3.30
C ASN A 265 -20.64 -13.35 3.72
N LEU A 266 -21.49 -12.69 4.50
CA LEU A 266 -21.20 -11.39 5.10
C LEU A 266 -19.91 -11.39 5.93
N LEU A 267 -19.61 -12.52 6.61
CA LEU A 267 -18.38 -12.68 7.38
C LEU A 267 -17.13 -12.58 6.50
N PHE A 268 -17.12 -13.22 5.31
CA PHE A 268 -16.02 -13.09 4.36
C PHE A 268 -15.82 -11.64 3.93
N GLN A 269 -16.90 -10.94 3.59
CA GLN A 269 -16.83 -9.54 3.16
C GLN A 269 -16.32 -8.63 4.28
N GLY A 270 -16.78 -8.85 5.52
CA GLY A 270 -16.28 -8.15 6.70
C GLY A 270 -14.80 -8.40 6.96
N LEU A 271 -14.35 -9.67 6.91
CA LEU A 271 -12.94 -10.04 7.06
C LEU A 271 -12.08 -9.43 5.97
N SER A 272 -12.56 -9.46 4.73
CA SER A 272 -11.87 -8.88 3.58
C SER A 272 -11.73 -7.35 3.68
N LEU A 273 -12.76 -6.66 4.18
CA LEU A 273 -12.69 -5.23 4.50
C LEU A 273 -11.67 -4.97 5.62
N LEU A 274 -11.63 -5.79 6.66
CA LEU A 274 -10.66 -5.66 7.75
C LEU A 274 -9.21 -5.86 7.26
N VAL A 275 -8.96 -6.86 6.41
CA VAL A 275 -7.66 -7.06 5.75
C VAL A 275 -7.26 -5.79 4.98
N PHE A 276 -8.17 -5.26 4.16
CA PHE A 276 -7.95 -4.02 3.41
C PHE A 276 -7.62 -2.83 4.33
N LEU A 277 -8.38 -2.65 5.42
CA LEU A 277 -8.15 -1.56 6.38
C LEU A 277 -6.81 -1.69 7.13
N CYS A 278 -6.36 -2.91 7.41
CA CYS A 278 -5.04 -3.16 8.00
C CYS A 278 -3.91 -2.69 7.07
N VAL A 279 -3.96 -3.08 5.79
CA VAL A 279 -2.96 -2.64 4.80
C VAL A 279 -3.03 -1.12 4.60
N LEU A 280 -4.23 -0.58 4.47
CA LEU A 280 -4.46 0.86 4.30
C LEU A 280 -3.89 1.67 5.46
N SER A 281 -4.14 1.25 6.70
CA SER A 281 -3.61 1.94 7.89
C SER A 281 -2.08 1.91 7.95
N CYS A 282 -1.48 0.75 7.65
CA CYS A 282 -0.03 0.60 7.55
C CYS A 282 0.55 1.52 6.46
N ALA A 283 -0.11 1.59 5.30
CA ALA A 283 0.30 2.42 4.17
C ALA A 283 0.23 3.92 4.49
N VAL A 284 -0.88 4.39 5.08
CA VAL A 284 -1.06 5.80 5.47
C VAL A 284 0.01 6.23 6.47
N VAL A 285 0.26 5.41 7.50
CA VAL A 285 1.31 5.70 8.51
C VAL A 285 2.70 5.66 7.87
N GLY A 286 2.99 4.66 7.04
CA GLY A 286 4.27 4.50 6.34
C GLY A 286 4.57 5.68 5.42
N VAL A 287 3.65 6.06 4.55
CA VAL A 287 3.77 7.22 3.65
C VAL A 287 3.86 8.53 4.45
N GLY A 288 3.01 8.68 5.47
CA GLY A 288 3.01 9.87 6.33
C GLY A 288 4.36 10.11 7.01
N ILE A 289 4.94 9.08 7.63
CA ILE A 289 6.18 9.20 8.40
C ILE A 289 7.43 9.22 7.52
N LEU A 290 7.50 8.37 6.47
CA LEU A 290 8.72 8.19 5.69
C LEU A 290 8.79 9.07 4.44
N VAL A 291 7.64 9.54 3.94
CA VAL A 291 7.58 10.37 2.73
C VAL A 291 7.22 11.81 3.06
N LEU A 292 6.03 12.05 3.61
CA LEU A 292 5.52 13.41 3.77
C LEU A 292 6.27 14.20 4.84
N ARG A 293 6.44 13.65 6.04
CA ARG A 293 7.11 14.36 7.16
C ARG A 293 8.52 14.83 6.84
N PRO A 294 9.44 14.01 6.28
CA PRO A 294 10.79 14.49 5.96
C PRO A 294 10.82 15.59 4.91
N ILE A 295 9.87 15.58 3.96
CA ILE A 295 9.77 16.63 2.94
C ILE A 295 9.25 17.92 3.57
N PHE A 296 8.24 17.87 4.43
CA PHE A 296 7.75 19.05 5.15
C PHE A 296 8.83 19.64 6.08
N ASP A 297 9.55 18.79 6.83
CA ASP A 297 10.64 19.23 7.70
C ASP A 297 11.75 19.94 6.88
N ALA A 298 12.11 19.40 5.71
CA ALA A 298 13.12 20.02 4.83
C ALA A 298 12.64 21.35 4.21
N LEU A 299 11.37 21.45 3.82
CA LEU A 299 10.80 22.69 3.29
C LEU A 299 10.68 23.79 4.36
N SER A 300 10.37 23.43 5.60
CA SER A 300 10.29 24.39 6.71
C SER A 300 11.67 25.00 7.02
N VAL A 301 12.73 24.18 7.02
CA VAL A 301 14.10 24.66 7.19
C VAL A 301 14.50 25.61 6.05
N ALA A 302 14.21 25.23 4.80
CA ALA A 302 14.53 26.07 3.64
C ALA A 302 13.79 27.42 3.65
N SER A 303 12.55 27.48 4.18
CA SER A 303 11.80 28.74 4.30
C SER A 303 12.38 29.66 5.37
N VAL A 304 12.85 29.12 6.48
CA VAL A 304 13.49 29.88 7.57
C VAL A 304 14.84 30.46 7.10
N GLU A 305 15.65 29.69 6.39
CA GLU A 305 16.89 30.20 5.80
C GLU A 305 16.61 31.32 4.78
N ALA A 306 15.66 31.16 3.89
CA ALA A 306 15.30 32.19 2.91
C ALA A 306 14.83 33.51 3.56
N SER A 307 14.13 33.44 4.70
CA SER A 307 13.73 34.63 5.45
C SER A 307 14.92 35.32 6.16
N ARG A 308 15.89 34.52 6.62
CA ARG A 308 17.10 35.05 7.28
C ARG A 308 18.00 35.85 6.32
N TRP A 309 18.07 35.47 5.06
CA TRP A 309 18.84 36.18 4.03
C TRP A 309 18.16 37.46 3.49
N ARG A 310 16.85 37.64 3.71
CA ARG A 310 16.12 38.86 3.31
C ARG A 310 16.23 40.00 4.33
N LEU A 311 16.46 39.69 5.60
CA LEU A 311 16.57 40.69 6.67
C LEU A 311 17.76 41.67 6.60
N PRO A 312 18.95 41.32 6.06
CA PRO A 312 20.06 42.28 6.01
C PRO A 312 19.95 43.32 4.90
N LEU A 313 19.20 43.08 3.80
CA LEU A 313 19.13 43.98 2.65
C LEU A 313 18.29 45.24 2.94
N ASP A 314 17.29 45.13 3.82
CA ASP A 314 16.42 46.26 4.21
C ASP A 314 17.05 47.16 5.26
N ALA A 315 18.02 46.64 6.06
CA ALA A 315 18.74 47.44 7.06
C ALA A 315 19.80 48.36 6.46
N ASP A 316 20.49 47.93 5.41
CA ASP A 316 21.53 48.74 4.70
C ASP A 316 20.95 49.84 3.83
N VAL A 317 19.66 49.77 3.45
CA VAL A 317 19.00 50.79 2.64
C VAL A 317 18.48 51.96 3.52
N ALA A 318 18.25 51.71 4.81
CA ALA A 318 17.72 52.71 5.74
C ALA A 318 18.78 53.60 6.39
N GLU A 319 20.10 53.30 6.26
CA GLU A 319 21.19 54.04 6.90
C GLU A 319 22.10 54.73 5.84
N LYS A 320 21.52 55.60 4.96
CA LYS A 320 22.24 56.68 4.34
C LYS A 320 21.75 58.00 4.90
N PRO A 321 22.43 58.58 5.94
CA PRO A 321 22.20 59.95 6.31
C PRO A 321 22.67 60.85 5.16
N GLY A 322 21.79 61.75 4.72
CA GLY A 322 22.11 62.78 3.78
C GLY A 322 23.27 63.67 4.28
N VAL A 323 24.40 63.64 3.58
CA VAL A 323 25.41 64.65 3.68
C VAL A 323 24.98 65.75 2.72
N MET A 324 24.29 66.76 3.23
CA MET A 324 24.25 68.10 2.70
C MET A 324 25.33 68.90 3.42
N GLY A 325 26.25 69.50 2.67
CA GLY A 325 27.23 70.46 3.11
C GLY A 325 27.99 70.97 1.92
#